data_327006a1308e3579556c4fe60272a5db
#
_entry.id   327006a1308e3579556c4fe60272a5db
#
_cell.length_a   1.000
_cell.length_b   1.000
_cell.length_c   1.000
_cell.angle_alpha   90.00
_cell.angle_beta   90.00
_cell.angle_gamma   90.00
#
_symmetry.space_group_name_H-M   'P 1'
#
loop_
_entity.id
_entity.type
_entity.pdbx_description
1 polymer ?
#
loop_
_entity_poly.entity_id
_entity_poly.type
_entity_poly.pdbx_seq_one_letter_code
_entity_poly.pdbx_strand_id
1 'polypeptide(L)'
;MPLPSATGGSARIQQYAVLERERNNARVLPIRLAGAPVTVSSGTYTLYTPSGSKAVDAAAVTGSAGAASYTVLAASVPSTLGYGDGYREEWTLTLSTGETPIYRVQAVLARRALHCPITCEDLETRAPSLLRAFGSALASLQVFVDEAWNDLLQWLM
;
A
#
# COMPACT_ATOMS: atom_id res chain seq x y z
N MET A 1 25.88 -2.29 -20.46
CA MET A 1 25.03 -1.14 -20.13
C MET A 1 24.64 -1.29 -18.67
N PRO A 2 25.06 -0.41 -17.76
CA PRO A 2 24.62 -0.49 -16.39
C PRO A 2 23.13 -0.10 -16.33
N LEU A 3 22.34 -0.91 -15.64
CA LEU A 3 20.95 -0.58 -15.31
C LEU A 3 20.94 0.76 -14.57
N PRO A 4 19.98 1.66 -14.84
CA PRO A 4 19.87 2.88 -14.07
C PRO A 4 19.68 2.50 -12.61
N SER A 5 20.64 2.91 -11.79
CA SER A 5 20.55 2.82 -10.34
C SER A 5 19.28 3.54 -9.94
N ALA A 6 18.31 2.84 -9.39
CA ALA A 6 17.15 3.45 -8.76
C ALA A 6 17.67 4.25 -7.58
N THR A 7 17.92 5.53 -7.81
CA THR A 7 18.46 6.44 -6.82
C THR A 7 17.41 6.63 -5.74
N GLY A 8 17.58 5.90 -4.60
CA GLY A 8 17.20 6.36 -3.31
C GLY A 8 15.72 6.51 -2.98
N GLY A 9 14.90 5.60 -3.39
CA GLY A 9 13.69 5.32 -2.64
C GLY A 9 13.93 4.00 -1.94
N SER A 10 13.96 3.94 -0.62
CA SER A 10 13.66 2.71 0.07
C SER A 10 12.26 2.33 -0.41
N ALA A 11 12.20 1.58 -1.50
CA ALA A 11 11.01 0.89 -1.88
C ALA A 11 10.81 -0.14 -0.76
N ARG A 12 10.10 0.26 0.29
CA ARG A 12 9.32 -0.71 1.01
C ARG A 12 8.54 -1.38 -0.09
N ILE A 13 8.80 -2.64 -0.31
CA ILE A 13 7.95 -3.50 -1.13
C ILE A 13 6.58 -3.23 -0.54
N GLN A 14 5.80 -2.46 -1.26
CA GLN A 14 4.46 -2.15 -0.81
C GLN A 14 3.70 -3.43 -1.05
N GLN A 15 3.56 -4.16 0.02
CA GLN A 15 2.68 -5.27 0.15
C GLN A 15 1.35 -4.89 -0.48
N TYR A 16 0.71 -5.85 -1.11
CA TYR A 16 -0.56 -5.68 -1.78
C TYR A 16 -1.50 -4.79 -0.99
N ALA A 17 -2.08 -3.82 -1.65
CA ALA A 17 -3.17 -3.05 -1.08
C ALA A 17 -4.36 -3.99 -0.86
N VAL A 18 -4.85 -4.09 0.36
CA VAL A 18 -6.07 -4.85 0.64
C VAL A 18 -7.25 -3.92 0.61
N LEU A 19 -8.20 -4.21 -0.28
CA LEU A 19 -9.48 -3.52 -0.39
C LEU A 19 -10.58 -4.43 0.14
N GLU A 20 -11.47 -3.91 0.97
CA GLU A 20 -12.66 -4.63 1.43
C GLU A 20 -13.83 -4.37 0.48
N ARG A 21 -14.45 -5.44 0.00
CA ARG A 21 -15.61 -5.35 -0.88
C ARG A 21 -16.81 -4.76 -0.14
N GLU A 22 -17.60 -3.93 -0.82
CA GLU A 22 -18.79 -3.26 -0.28
C GLU A 22 -18.50 -2.36 0.94
N ARG A 23 -17.27 -1.84 1.04
CA ARG A 23 -16.84 -0.91 2.08
C ARG A 23 -16.05 0.26 1.54
N ASN A 24 -16.03 1.33 2.30
CA ASN A 24 -15.14 2.44 2.03
C ASN A 24 -13.72 2.08 2.47
N ASN A 25 -12.77 2.18 1.55
CA ASN A 25 -11.38 1.86 1.77
C ASN A 25 -10.53 3.12 1.69
N ALA A 26 -10.05 3.60 2.82
CA ALA A 26 -9.12 4.72 2.86
C ALA A 26 -7.74 4.25 2.35
N ARG A 27 -7.24 4.93 1.33
CA ARG A 27 -5.94 4.67 0.73
C ARG A 27 -5.03 5.86 0.93
N VAL A 28 -3.80 5.61 1.36
CA VAL A 28 -2.78 6.64 1.52
C VAL A 28 -1.50 6.14 0.84
N LEU A 29 -0.98 6.93 -0.08
CA LEU A 29 0.30 6.67 -0.75
C LEU A 29 1.34 7.64 -0.21
N PRO A 30 2.35 7.19 0.56
CA PRO A 30 3.43 8.05 1.01
C PRO A 30 4.34 8.42 -0.16
N ILE A 31 4.66 9.70 -0.30
CA ILE A 31 5.51 10.23 -1.38
C ILE A 31 6.77 10.84 -0.80
N ARG A 32 7.90 10.31 -1.23
CA ARG A 32 9.23 10.80 -0.85
C ARG A 32 10.12 10.93 -2.08
N LEU A 33 10.88 12.00 -2.15
CA LEU A 33 11.92 12.20 -3.15
C LEU A 33 13.26 12.32 -2.42
N ALA A 34 14.24 11.51 -2.79
CA ALA A 34 15.53 11.44 -2.10
C ALA A 34 15.43 11.31 -0.57
N GLY A 35 14.41 10.55 -0.08
CA GLY A 35 14.18 10.33 1.34
C GLY A 35 13.37 11.43 2.05
N ALA A 36 13.20 12.60 1.46
CA ALA A 36 12.40 13.70 2.02
C ALA A 36 10.93 13.65 1.56
N PRO A 37 9.96 14.01 2.41
CA PRO A 37 8.57 14.13 2.01
C PRO A 37 8.40 15.25 0.98
N VAL A 38 7.61 15.00 -0.08
CA VAL A 38 7.32 15.98 -1.12
C VAL A 38 5.83 16.26 -1.15
N THR A 39 5.47 17.54 -1.30
CA THR A 39 4.07 17.94 -1.38
C THR A 39 3.45 17.48 -2.70
N VAL A 40 2.30 16.84 -2.61
CA VAL A 40 1.45 16.49 -3.75
C VAL A 40 0.48 17.66 -4.00
N SER A 41 0.59 18.29 -5.16
CA SER A 41 -0.24 19.44 -5.53
C SER A 41 -1.60 19.03 -6.05
N SER A 42 -1.66 17.94 -6.83
CA SER A 42 -2.88 17.36 -7.40
C SER A 42 -2.60 15.93 -7.88
N GLY A 43 -3.64 15.24 -8.29
CA GLY A 43 -3.49 13.94 -8.92
C GLY A 43 -4.82 13.22 -9.11
N THR A 44 -4.74 12.05 -9.72
CA THR A 44 -5.86 11.16 -9.94
C THR A 44 -5.56 9.74 -9.49
N TYR A 45 -6.61 9.06 -9.07
CA TYR A 45 -6.60 7.66 -8.67
C TYR A 45 -7.47 6.84 -9.63
N THR A 46 -6.96 5.72 -10.10
CA THR A 46 -7.69 4.76 -10.92
C THR A 46 -7.53 3.36 -10.32
N LEU A 47 -8.64 2.64 -10.19
CA LEU A 47 -8.65 1.23 -9.76
C LEU A 47 -9.04 0.35 -10.94
N TYR A 48 -8.14 -0.52 -11.36
CA TYR A 48 -8.38 -1.53 -12.39
C TYR A 48 -8.79 -2.85 -11.76
N THR A 49 -9.76 -3.51 -12.37
CA THR A 49 -10.14 -4.90 -12.06
C THR A 49 -9.19 -5.88 -12.74
N PRO A 50 -9.20 -7.17 -12.37
CA PRO A 50 -8.40 -8.20 -13.06
C PRO A 50 -8.67 -8.31 -14.56
N SER A 51 -9.88 -7.95 -15.02
CA SER A 51 -10.22 -7.91 -16.45
C SER A 51 -9.69 -6.67 -17.18
N GLY A 52 -9.04 -5.73 -16.47
CA GLY A 52 -8.58 -4.47 -17.02
C GLY A 52 -9.64 -3.36 -17.08
N SER A 53 -10.87 -3.64 -16.67
CA SER A 53 -11.92 -2.62 -16.53
C SER A 53 -11.62 -1.69 -15.37
N LYS A 54 -12.14 -0.48 -15.39
CA LYS A 54 -11.95 0.51 -14.33
C LYS A 54 -13.12 0.46 -13.33
N ALA A 55 -12.84 0.12 -12.09
CA ALA A 55 -13.79 0.23 -10.98
C ALA A 55 -13.85 1.67 -10.44
N VAL A 56 -12.72 2.41 -10.54
CA VAL A 56 -12.62 3.85 -10.31
C VAL A 56 -11.86 4.43 -11.47
N ASP A 57 -12.33 5.50 -12.10
CA ASP A 57 -11.69 6.13 -13.23
C ASP A 57 -11.29 7.57 -12.92
N ALA A 58 -9.98 7.80 -12.86
CA ALA A 58 -9.33 9.10 -12.73
C ALA A 58 -9.96 10.04 -11.67
N ALA A 59 -10.34 9.48 -10.52
CA ALA A 59 -10.92 10.24 -9.43
C ALA A 59 -9.86 11.14 -8.78
N ALA A 60 -10.23 12.38 -8.45
CA ALA A 60 -9.33 13.34 -7.84
C ALA A 60 -8.83 12.86 -6.46
N VAL A 61 -7.54 12.96 -6.20
CA VAL A 61 -6.94 12.65 -4.91
C VAL A 61 -6.73 13.90 -4.07
N THR A 62 -6.69 13.72 -2.76
CA THR A 62 -6.27 14.77 -1.83
C THR A 62 -4.75 14.68 -1.64
N GLY A 63 -4.05 15.75 -2.02
CA GLY A 63 -2.61 15.87 -1.82
C GLY A 63 -2.27 16.52 -0.49
N SER A 64 -1.14 16.14 0.09
CA SER A 64 -0.58 16.72 1.30
C SER A 64 0.95 16.70 1.26
N ALA A 65 1.60 17.24 2.30
CA ALA A 65 3.03 17.13 2.45
C ALA A 65 3.42 15.67 2.73
N GLY A 66 4.06 15.02 1.75
CA GLY A 66 4.57 13.66 1.84
C GLY A 66 3.55 12.55 1.59
N ALA A 67 2.30 12.87 1.16
CA ALA A 67 1.33 11.83 0.86
C ALA A 67 0.24 12.28 -0.13
N ALA A 68 -0.33 11.30 -0.84
CA ALA A 68 -1.60 11.41 -1.56
C ALA A 68 -2.62 10.47 -0.92
N SER A 69 -3.87 10.89 -0.81
CA SER A 69 -4.94 10.08 -0.24
C SER A 69 -6.18 10.05 -1.13
N TYR A 70 -6.86 8.91 -1.11
CA TYR A 70 -8.14 8.70 -1.78
C TYR A 70 -8.97 7.68 -0.99
N THR A 71 -10.28 7.83 -0.97
CA THR A 71 -11.18 6.82 -0.40
C THR A 71 -11.93 6.12 -1.52
N VAL A 72 -11.62 4.84 -1.73
CA VAL A 72 -12.38 3.98 -2.64
C VAL A 72 -13.74 3.72 -1.98
N LEU A 73 -14.80 4.22 -2.60
CA LEU A 73 -16.14 4.09 -2.06
C LEU A 73 -16.66 2.65 -2.17
N ALA A 74 -17.51 2.24 -1.25
CA ALA A 74 -18.18 0.94 -1.26
C ALA A 74 -18.88 0.64 -2.60
N ALA A 75 -19.48 1.66 -3.22
CA ALA A 75 -20.12 1.55 -4.52
C ALA A 75 -19.18 1.23 -5.68
N SER A 76 -17.88 1.55 -5.54
CA SER A 76 -16.85 1.24 -6.54
C SER A 76 -16.32 -0.20 -6.44
N VAL A 77 -16.60 -0.87 -5.34
CA VAL A 77 -16.22 -2.28 -5.09
C VAL A 77 -17.46 -3.11 -4.71
N PRO A 78 -18.47 -3.19 -5.61
CA PRO A 78 -19.74 -3.85 -5.33
C PRO A 78 -19.60 -5.37 -5.23
N SER A 79 -20.66 -6.04 -4.79
CA SER A 79 -20.74 -7.50 -4.67
C SER A 79 -20.54 -8.27 -5.98
N THR A 80 -20.69 -7.58 -7.13
CA THR A 80 -20.47 -8.15 -8.45
C THR A 80 -18.99 -8.35 -8.80
N LEU A 81 -18.06 -7.70 -8.09
CA LEU A 81 -16.62 -7.90 -8.27
C LEU A 81 -16.17 -9.17 -7.55
N GLY A 82 -15.34 -9.97 -8.22
CA GLY A 82 -14.74 -11.18 -7.65
C GLY A 82 -13.72 -10.86 -6.58
N TYR A 83 -13.63 -11.72 -5.55
CA TYR A 83 -12.54 -11.68 -4.60
C TYR A 83 -11.23 -12.16 -5.23
N GLY A 84 -10.12 -11.75 -4.66
CA GLY A 84 -8.80 -12.23 -5.03
C GLY A 84 -7.87 -11.11 -5.48
N ASP A 85 -6.79 -11.52 -6.11
CA ASP A 85 -5.74 -10.69 -6.65
C ASP A 85 -6.04 -10.15 -8.06
N GLY A 86 -5.04 -9.52 -8.68
CA GLY A 86 -5.13 -8.98 -10.02
C GLY A 86 -5.76 -7.59 -10.12
N TYR A 87 -6.21 -7.03 -9.02
CA TYR A 87 -6.58 -5.60 -8.97
C TYR A 87 -5.31 -4.75 -9.00
N ARG A 88 -5.40 -3.54 -9.55
CA ARG A 88 -4.27 -2.62 -9.63
C ARG A 88 -4.73 -1.18 -9.39
N GLU A 89 -4.14 -0.55 -8.42
CA GLU A 89 -4.24 0.89 -8.20
C GLU A 89 -3.23 1.62 -9.10
N GLU A 90 -3.64 2.72 -9.70
CA GLU A 90 -2.77 3.63 -10.43
C GLU A 90 -3.00 5.05 -9.91
N TRP A 91 -1.92 5.68 -9.47
CA TRP A 91 -1.89 7.03 -8.94
C TRP A 91 -1.08 7.89 -9.87
N THR A 92 -1.72 8.82 -10.57
CA THR A 92 -1.04 9.83 -11.38
C THR A 92 -1.00 11.11 -10.58
N LEU A 93 0.18 11.52 -10.14
CA LEU A 93 0.33 12.64 -9.21
C LEU A 93 1.08 13.79 -9.87
N THR A 94 0.78 15.02 -9.45
CA THR A 94 1.59 16.20 -9.74
C THR A 94 2.22 16.68 -8.44
N LEU A 95 3.54 16.69 -8.40
CA LEU A 95 4.31 17.13 -7.24
C LEU A 95 4.54 18.64 -7.26
N SER A 96 4.83 19.21 -6.11
CA SER A 96 5.22 20.63 -6.00
C SER A 96 6.50 20.97 -6.77
N THR A 97 7.30 19.97 -7.12
CA THR A 97 8.48 20.11 -8.00
C THR A 97 8.13 20.24 -9.48
N GLY A 98 6.87 20.04 -9.86
CA GLY A 98 6.40 20.00 -11.24
C GLY A 98 6.49 18.63 -11.91
N GLU A 99 7.06 17.63 -11.24
CA GLU A 99 7.10 16.25 -11.74
C GLU A 99 5.73 15.60 -11.68
N THR A 100 5.46 14.69 -12.62
CA THR A 100 4.18 13.96 -12.72
C THR A 100 4.41 12.44 -12.71
N PRO A 101 4.83 11.87 -11.57
CA PRO A 101 5.05 10.43 -11.47
C PRO A 101 3.75 9.64 -11.50
N ILE A 102 3.85 8.39 -12.01
CA ILE A 102 2.77 7.40 -11.96
C ILE A 102 3.22 6.26 -11.06
N TYR A 103 2.45 6.01 -10.01
CA TYR A 103 2.67 4.88 -9.09
C TYR A 103 1.62 3.80 -9.35
N ARG A 104 2.08 2.55 -9.40
CA ARG A 104 1.23 1.37 -9.56
C ARG A 104 1.39 0.46 -8.38
N VAL A 105 0.28 0.13 -7.74
CA VAL A 105 0.22 -0.73 -6.56
C VAL A 105 -0.68 -1.91 -6.87
N GLN A 106 -0.20 -3.11 -6.64
CA GLN A 106 -1.04 -4.30 -6.74
C GLN A 106 -2.06 -4.30 -5.59
N ALA A 107 -3.27 -4.74 -5.87
CA ALA A 107 -4.32 -4.77 -4.87
C ALA A 107 -5.04 -6.13 -4.87
N VAL A 108 -5.54 -6.48 -3.71
CA VAL A 108 -6.37 -7.67 -3.47
C VAL A 108 -7.74 -7.21 -2.98
N LEU A 109 -8.81 -7.73 -3.57
CA LEU A 109 -10.15 -7.49 -3.09
C LEU A 109 -10.56 -8.63 -2.15
N ALA A 110 -10.75 -8.31 -0.87
CA ALA A 110 -11.07 -9.25 0.17
C ALA A 110 -12.48 -9.00 0.75
N ARG A 111 -13.05 -10.01 1.38
CA ARG A 111 -14.29 -9.85 2.14
C ARG A 111 -14.08 -8.96 3.36
N ARG A 112 -12.93 -9.13 4.01
CA ARG A 112 -12.45 -8.35 5.15
C ARG A 112 -10.94 -8.24 5.07
N ALA A 113 -10.40 -7.09 5.35
CA ALA A 113 -8.97 -6.95 5.58
C ALA A 113 -8.67 -7.55 6.96
N LEU A 114 -7.87 -8.61 6.97
CA LEU A 114 -7.34 -9.15 8.20
C LEU A 114 -6.08 -8.37 8.54
N HIS A 115 -6.12 -7.63 9.62
CA HIS A 115 -4.92 -6.99 10.15
C HIS A 115 -4.13 -7.98 10.99
N CYS A 116 -2.81 -7.89 10.95
CA CYS A 116 -1.98 -8.69 11.83
C CYS A 116 -2.36 -8.36 13.28
N PRO A 117 -2.80 -9.34 14.07
CA PRO A 117 -3.19 -9.11 15.46
C PRO A 117 -1.99 -8.93 16.40
N ILE A 118 -0.78 -9.10 15.87
CA ILE A 118 0.48 -9.03 16.63
C ILE A 118 1.26 -7.81 16.16
N THR A 119 1.57 -6.92 17.07
CA THR A 119 2.46 -5.79 16.83
C THR A 119 3.88 -6.10 17.30
N CYS A 120 4.85 -5.31 16.86
CA CYS A 120 6.21 -5.44 17.39
C CYS A 120 6.29 -5.18 18.90
N GLU A 121 5.43 -4.30 19.43
CA GLU A 121 5.32 -4.04 20.86
C GLU A 121 4.79 -5.25 21.62
N ASP A 122 3.84 -5.99 21.03
CA ASP A 122 3.37 -7.26 21.59
C ASP A 122 4.49 -8.31 21.65
N LEU A 123 5.33 -8.38 20.60
CA LEU A 123 6.47 -9.28 20.57
C LEU A 123 7.54 -8.87 21.57
N GLU A 124 7.79 -7.57 21.73
CA GLU A 124 8.72 -7.04 22.72
C GLU A 124 8.31 -7.45 24.14
N THR A 125 7.02 -7.36 24.43
CA THR A 125 6.46 -7.70 25.74
C THR A 125 6.45 -9.21 25.99
N ARG A 126 6.09 -10.01 24.97
CA ARG A 126 5.87 -11.46 25.14
C ARG A 126 7.12 -12.30 24.87
N ALA A 127 8.02 -11.82 24.06
CA ALA A 127 9.22 -12.55 23.64
C ALA A 127 10.46 -11.62 23.55
N PRO A 128 10.89 -11.02 24.66
CA PRO A 128 12.02 -10.07 24.67
C PRO A 128 13.34 -10.68 24.20
N SER A 129 13.46 -12.03 24.21
CA SER A 129 14.61 -12.73 23.66
C SER A 129 14.73 -12.61 22.14
N LEU A 130 13.62 -12.45 21.42
CA LEU A 130 13.64 -12.25 19.96
C LEU A 130 14.28 -10.92 19.60
N LEU A 131 13.97 -9.86 20.33
CA LEU A 131 14.56 -8.54 20.12
C LEU A 131 16.08 -8.54 20.34
N ARG A 132 16.57 -9.32 21.31
CA ARG A 132 18.01 -9.47 21.54
C ARG A 132 18.71 -10.19 20.39
N ALA A 133 18.03 -11.12 19.72
CA ALA A 133 18.55 -11.86 18.58
C ALA A 133 18.60 -11.00 17.29
N PHE A 134 17.64 -10.09 17.11
CA PHE A 134 17.53 -9.24 15.92
C PHE A 134 18.14 -7.84 16.09
N GLY A 135 18.71 -7.53 17.24
CA GLY A 135 19.21 -6.20 17.56
C GLY A 135 18.10 -5.19 17.83
N SER A 136 18.47 -3.94 18.10
CA SER A 136 17.54 -2.90 18.56
C SER A 136 16.63 -2.29 17.47
N ALA A 137 16.55 -2.88 16.28
CA ALA A 137 15.78 -2.33 15.16
C ALA A 137 14.36 -2.90 15.10
N LEU A 138 13.46 -2.38 15.93
CA LEU A 138 12.01 -2.66 15.90
C LEU A 138 11.41 -2.53 14.48
N ALA A 139 11.90 -1.58 13.68
CA ALA A 139 11.47 -1.39 12.31
C ALA A 139 11.81 -2.58 11.39
N SER A 140 12.91 -3.29 11.65
CA SER A 140 13.28 -4.50 10.91
C SER A 140 12.41 -5.69 11.31
N LEU A 141 12.04 -5.79 12.60
CA LEU A 141 11.17 -6.85 13.09
C LEU A 141 9.75 -6.73 12.52
N GLN A 142 9.25 -5.50 12.32
CA GLN A 142 7.93 -5.29 11.71
C GLN A 142 7.85 -5.86 10.29
N VAL A 143 8.93 -5.78 9.52
CA VAL A 143 8.98 -6.36 8.17
C VAL A 143 8.76 -7.89 8.23
N PHE A 144 9.41 -8.58 9.16
CA PHE A 144 9.22 -10.03 9.33
C PHE A 144 7.83 -10.41 9.81
N VAL A 145 7.24 -9.61 10.71
CA VAL A 145 5.86 -9.80 11.17
C VAL A 145 4.88 -9.65 10.00
N ASP A 146 5.08 -8.63 9.18
CA ASP A 146 4.25 -8.35 8.03
C ASP A 146 4.42 -9.43 6.94
N GLU A 147 5.63 -9.92 6.69
CA GLU A 147 5.89 -11.03 5.77
C GLU A 147 5.22 -12.33 6.24
N ALA A 148 5.43 -12.70 7.50
CA ALA A 148 4.82 -13.90 8.08
C ALA A 148 3.28 -13.84 8.06
N TRP A 149 2.71 -12.64 8.27
CA TRP A 149 1.27 -12.44 8.17
C TRP A 149 0.77 -12.58 6.74
N ASN A 150 1.48 -12.07 5.76
CA ASN A 150 1.12 -12.22 4.36
C ASN A 150 1.20 -13.67 3.90
N ASP A 151 2.23 -14.40 4.31
CA ASP A 151 2.35 -15.84 4.03
C ASP A 151 1.16 -16.61 4.62
N LEU A 152 0.77 -16.27 5.85
CA LEU A 152 -0.42 -16.86 6.48
C LEU A 152 -1.69 -16.54 5.72
N LEU A 153 -1.86 -15.29 5.25
CA LEU A 153 -3.02 -14.90 4.47
C LEU A 153 -3.09 -15.63 3.13
N GLN A 154 -1.95 -15.84 2.46
CA GLN A 154 -1.89 -16.64 1.23
C GLN A 154 -2.28 -18.11 1.46
N TRP A 155 -2.03 -18.63 2.65
CA TRP A 155 -2.40 -19.99 3.03
C TRP A 155 -3.90 -20.13 3.34
N LEU A 156 -4.56 -19.06 3.73
CA LEU A 156 -5.97 -19.04 4.13
C LEU A 156 -6.92 -18.69 2.97
N MET A 157 -6.38 -18.25 1.82
CA MET A 157 -7.15 -17.94 0.60
C MET A 157 -7.10 -19.07 -0.41
#